data_339171b6712deeb7c928e3326d9f4f23
#
_entry.id   339171b6712deeb7c928e3326d9f4f23
#
_cell.length_a   1.000
_cell.length_b   1.000
_cell.length_c   1.000
_cell.angle_alpha   90.00
_cell.angle_beta   90.00
_cell.angle_gamma   90.00
#
_symmetry.space_group_name_H-M   'P 1'
#
loop_
_entity.id
_entity.type
_entity.pdbx_description
1 polymer ?
#
loop_
_entity_poly.entity_id
_entity_poly.type
_entity_poly.pdbx_seq_one_letter_code
_entity_poly.pdbx_strand_id
1 'polypeptide(L)'
;MNMREVQKMQQKLVKMQEELDASQFKGTAGGGAVTITMSGKYEILTVKIDPEAFSAEDIEELEVMVRAAAKDAFDKVSDAQQRLLSSATGGMNIPGLF
;
A
#
# COMPACT_ATOMS: atom_id res chain seq x y z
N MET A 1 -9.74 -10.57 30.52
CA MET A 1 -10.55 -10.28 29.35
C MET A 1 -11.51 -11.43 29.12
N ASN A 2 -12.83 -11.14 29.04
CA ASN A 2 -13.83 -12.19 28.86
C ASN A 2 -13.99 -12.52 27.36
N MET A 3 -14.69 -13.62 27.10
CA MET A 3 -14.88 -14.13 25.73
C MET A 3 -15.58 -13.12 24.81
N ARG A 4 -16.53 -12.36 25.34
CA ARG A 4 -17.27 -11.36 24.57
C ARG A 4 -16.34 -10.23 24.09
N GLU A 5 -15.45 -9.79 24.94
CA GLU A 5 -14.46 -8.75 24.59
C GLU A 5 -13.48 -9.25 23.55
N VAL A 6 -13.03 -10.50 23.66
CA VAL A 6 -12.14 -11.13 22.68
C VAL A 6 -12.82 -11.21 21.31
N GLN A 7 -14.09 -11.63 21.28
CA GLN A 7 -14.86 -11.71 20.04
C GLN A 7 -15.04 -10.34 19.38
N LYS A 8 -15.32 -9.31 20.17
CA LYS A 8 -15.46 -7.95 19.66
C LYS A 8 -14.14 -7.44 19.07
N MET A 9 -13.03 -7.72 19.73
CA MET A 9 -11.71 -7.36 19.20
C MET A 9 -11.43 -8.05 17.88
N GLN A 10 -11.71 -9.35 17.79
CA GLN A 10 -11.50 -10.10 16.55
C GLN A 10 -12.35 -9.55 15.41
N GLN A 11 -13.62 -9.24 15.66
CA GLN A 11 -14.51 -8.65 14.67
C GLN A 11 -14.01 -7.29 14.20
N LYS A 12 -13.52 -6.48 15.13
CA LYS A 12 -12.96 -5.17 14.79
C LYS A 12 -11.73 -5.30 13.91
N LEU A 13 -10.83 -6.23 14.23
CA LEU A 13 -9.61 -6.48 13.45
C LEU A 13 -9.93 -6.98 12.04
N VAL A 14 -10.88 -7.89 11.91
CA VAL A 14 -11.33 -8.37 10.61
C VAL A 14 -11.87 -7.23 9.77
N LYS A 15 -12.71 -6.38 10.36
CA LYS A 15 -13.26 -5.23 9.66
C LYS A 15 -12.18 -4.25 9.22
N MET A 16 -11.22 -3.96 10.09
CA MET A 16 -10.10 -3.08 9.77
C MET A 16 -9.26 -3.64 8.62
N GLN A 17 -9.03 -4.95 8.62
CA GLN A 17 -8.31 -5.61 7.54
C GLN A 17 -9.07 -5.54 6.21
N GLU A 18 -10.38 -5.76 6.25
CA GLU A 18 -11.23 -5.66 5.05
C GLU A 18 -11.22 -4.24 4.48
N GLU A 19 -11.30 -3.23 5.33
CA GLU A 19 -11.22 -1.83 4.92
C GLU A 19 -9.88 -1.51 4.30
N LEU A 20 -8.79 -2.01 4.89
CA LEU A 20 -7.45 -1.81 4.36
C LEU A 20 -7.30 -2.50 3.00
N ASP A 21 -7.78 -3.73 2.89
CA ASP A 21 -7.72 -4.49 1.64
C ASP A 21 -8.43 -3.78 0.50
N ALA A 22 -9.53 -3.08 0.81
CA ALA A 22 -10.31 -2.32 -0.18
C ALA A 22 -9.77 -0.91 -0.44
N SER A 23 -8.81 -0.45 0.37
CA SER A 23 -8.22 0.86 0.20
C SER A 23 -7.29 0.91 -1.01
N GLN A 24 -7.09 2.11 -1.53
CA GLN A 24 -6.24 2.35 -2.68
C GLN A 24 -5.08 3.26 -2.31
N PHE A 25 -3.91 2.91 -2.79
CA PHE A 25 -2.67 3.63 -2.51
C PHE A 25 -2.01 4.01 -3.83
N LYS A 26 -1.67 5.29 -3.98
CA LYS A 26 -1.03 5.78 -5.20
C LYS A 26 0.46 5.96 -4.99
N GLY A 27 1.21 5.36 -5.88
CA GLY A 27 2.65 5.59 -6.00
C GLY A 27 2.93 6.40 -7.26
N THR A 28 3.83 7.34 -7.18
CA THR A 28 4.16 8.23 -8.30
C THR A 28 5.66 8.31 -8.52
N ALA A 29 6.04 8.64 -9.74
CA ALA A 29 7.41 8.94 -10.10
C ALA A 29 7.44 10.03 -11.18
N GLY A 30 8.54 10.75 -11.27
CA GLY A 30 8.72 11.79 -12.28
C GLY A 30 7.75 12.94 -12.18
N GLY A 31 7.40 13.36 -10.96
CA GLY A 31 6.44 14.46 -10.77
C GLY A 31 5.03 14.13 -11.21
N GLY A 32 4.65 12.86 -11.19
CA GLY A 32 3.34 12.41 -11.62
C GLY A 32 3.31 11.91 -13.06
N ALA A 33 4.45 11.83 -13.73
CA ALA A 33 4.54 11.28 -15.08
C ALA A 33 4.10 9.81 -15.13
N VAL A 34 4.33 9.06 -14.06
CA VAL A 34 3.84 7.69 -13.89
C VAL A 34 3.13 7.61 -12.54
N THR A 35 1.91 7.08 -12.55
CA THR A 35 1.14 6.85 -11.33
C THR A 35 0.62 5.42 -11.33
N ILE A 36 0.91 4.68 -10.27
CA ILE A 36 0.44 3.31 -10.08
C ILE A 36 -0.47 3.30 -8.85
N THR A 37 -1.65 2.73 -9.01
CA THR A 37 -2.58 2.53 -7.89
C THR A 37 -2.58 1.08 -7.50
N MET A 38 -2.41 0.83 -6.20
CA MET A 38 -2.33 -0.52 -5.63
C MET A 38 -3.38 -0.66 -4.53
N SER A 39 -3.98 -1.85 -4.42
CA SER A 39 -4.89 -2.14 -3.32
C SER A 39 -4.11 -2.46 -2.05
N GLY A 40 -4.80 -2.48 -0.92
CA GLY A 40 -4.22 -2.93 0.35
C GLY A 40 -3.75 -4.39 0.34
N LYS A 41 -4.12 -5.15 -0.67
CA LYS A 41 -3.66 -6.53 -0.89
C LYS A 41 -2.44 -6.62 -1.80
N TYR A 42 -1.79 -5.50 -2.09
CA TYR A 42 -0.64 -5.46 -3.00
C TYR A 42 -0.99 -5.79 -4.46
N GLU A 43 -2.24 -5.61 -4.86
CA GLU A 43 -2.64 -5.79 -6.25
C GLU A 43 -2.53 -4.47 -6.99
N ILE A 44 -1.88 -4.47 -8.15
CA ILE A 44 -1.83 -3.29 -9.01
C ILE A 44 -3.17 -3.16 -9.70
N LEU A 45 -3.87 -2.05 -9.46
CA LEU A 45 -5.19 -1.78 -10.01
C LEU A 45 -5.12 -0.97 -11.29
N THR A 46 -4.26 0.04 -11.32
CA THR A 46 -4.08 0.90 -12.50
C THR A 46 -2.62 1.31 -12.65
N VAL A 47 -2.23 1.53 -13.88
CA VAL A 47 -0.97 2.16 -14.25
C VAL A 47 -1.32 3.28 -15.22
N LYS A 48 -0.96 4.51 -14.85
CA LYS A 48 -1.18 5.68 -15.70
C LYS A 48 0.14 6.32 -16.05
N ILE A 49 0.34 6.54 -17.33
CA ILE A 49 1.55 7.16 -17.86
C ILE A 49 1.12 8.40 -18.63
N ASP A 50 1.73 9.54 -18.33
CA ASP A 50 1.50 10.76 -19.08
C ASP A 50 2.19 10.64 -20.43
N PRO A 51 1.43 10.59 -21.55
CA PRO A 51 2.03 10.40 -22.86
C PRO A 51 2.88 11.59 -23.31
N GLU A 52 2.66 12.76 -22.74
CA GLU A 52 3.42 13.96 -23.07
C GLU A 52 4.79 14.01 -22.36
N ALA A 53 4.96 13.21 -21.30
CA ALA A 53 6.20 13.18 -20.53
C ALA A 53 7.30 12.35 -21.19
N PHE A 54 6.94 11.49 -22.15
CA PHE A 54 7.86 10.53 -22.74
C PHE A 54 7.73 10.50 -24.25
N SER A 55 8.89 10.36 -24.93
CA SER A 55 8.93 10.04 -26.35
C SER A 55 9.40 8.60 -26.53
N ALA A 56 9.42 8.12 -27.79
CA ALA A 56 9.89 6.77 -28.08
C ALA A 56 11.35 6.54 -27.68
N GLU A 57 12.13 7.62 -27.54
CA GLU A 57 13.53 7.56 -27.14
C GLU A 57 13.72 7.43 -25.63
N ASP A 58 12.64 7.65 -24.86
CA ASP A 58 12.70 7.69 -23.39
C ASP A 58 12.26 6.37 -22.73
N ILE A 59 12.29 5.28 -23.48
CA ILE A 59 11.78 3.98 -22.99
C ILE A 59 12.51 3.53 -21.72
N GLU A 60 13.83 3.65 -21.69
CA GLU A 60 14.60 3.24 -20.52
C GLU A 60 14.26 4.08 -19.29
N GLU A 61 14.08 5.39 -19.49
CA GLU A 61 13.65 6.28 -18.42
C GLU A 61 12.26 5.93 -17.92
N LEU A 62 11.34 5.61 -18.84
CA LEU A 62 9.98 5.19 -18.50
C LEU A 62 10.00 3.89 -17.65
N GLU A 63 10.82 2.93 -18.02
CA GLU A 63 10.97 1.68 -17.28
C GLU A 63 11.40 1.93 -15.84
N VAL A 64 12.38 2.82 -15.64
CA VAL A 64 12.87 3.21 -14.31
C VAL A 64 11.75 3.88 -13.50
N MET A 65 10.98 4.76 -14.13
CA MET A 65 9.89 5.47 -13.46
C MET A 65 8.72 4.55 -13.10
N VAL A 66 8.39 3.59 -13.95
CA VAL A 66 7.36 2.58 -13.62
C VAL A 66 7.78 1.79 -12.39
N ARG A 67 9.02 1.36 -12.33
CA ARG A 67 9.55 0.64 -11.18
C ARG A 67 9.50 1.51 -9.92
N ALA A 68 9.90 2.77 -10.01
CA ALA A 68 9.90 3.68 -8.86
C ALA A 68 8.48 3.96 -8.37
N ALA A 69 7.52 4.15 -9.27
CA ALA A 69 6.11 4.37 -8.90
C ALA A 69 5.53 3.13 -8.23
N ALA A 70 5.84 1.94 -8.74
CA ALA A 70 5.39 0.67 -8.15
C ALA A 70 5.95 0.50 -6.74
N LYS A 71 7.24 0.80 -6.54
CA LYS A 71 7.85 0.72 -5.22
C LYS A 71 7.22 1.71 -4.26
N ASP A 72 6.94 2.93 -4.70
CA ASP A 72 6.29 3.95 -3.87
C ASP A 72 4.90 3.48 -3.41
N ALA A 73 4.10 2.91 -4.32
CA ALA A 73 2.79 2.35 -3.97
C ALA A 73 2.93 1.18 -3.00
N PHE A 74 3.85 0.26 -3.27
CA PHE A 74 4.12 -0.88 -2.40
C PHE A 74 4.50 -0.45 -0.99
N ASP A 75 5.39 0.53 -0.86
CA ASP A 75 5.83 1.02 0.45
C ASP A 75 4.66 1.63 1.22
N LYS A 76 3.75 2.32 0.55
CA LYS A 76 2.55 2.89 1.20
C LYS A 76 1.61 1.80 1.71
N VAL A 77 1.41 0.74 0.95
CA VAL A 77 0.61 -0.41 1.40
C VAL A 77 1.29 -1.08 2.59
N SER A 78 2.59 -1.30 2.50
CA SER A 78 3.37 -1.93 3.56
C SER A 78 3.29 -1.13 4.86
N ASP A 79 3.42 0.20 4.79
CA ASP A 79 3.26 1.08 5.95
C ASP A 79 1.86 0.95 6.57
N ALA A 80 0.82 0.92 5.74
CA ALA A 80 -0.55 0.79 6.22
C ALA A 80 -0.78 -0.56 6.89
N GLN A 81 -0.22 -1.64 6.35
CA GLN A 81 -0.29 -2.97 6.95
C GLN A 81 0.42 -3.00 8.31
N GLN A 82 1.58 -2.38 8.40
CA GLN A 82 2.33 -2.32 9.66
C GLN A 82 1.60 -1.52 10.72
N ARG A 83 0.95 -0.42 10.33
CA ARG A 83 0.14 0.38 11.25
C ARG A 83 -1.05 -0.40 11.78
N LEU A 84 -1.69 -1.17 10.93
CA LEU A 84 -2.80 -2.04 11.34
C LEU A 84 -2.32 -3.08 12.34
N LEU A 85 -1.18 -3.72 12.09
CA LEU A 85 -0.59 -4.70 12.97
C LEU A 85 -0.22 -4.09 14.33
N SER A 86 0.37 -2.89 14.34
CA SER A 86 0.68 -2.16 15.57
C SER A 86 -0.58 -1.84 16.36
N SER A 87 -1.63 -1.43 15.69
CA SER A 87 -2.94 -1.17 16.31
C SER A 87 -3.50 -2.43 16.95
N ALA A 88 -3.37 -3.58 16.26
CA ALA A 88 -3.85 -4.86 16.74
C ALA A 88 -3.10 -5.35 17.99
N THR A 89 -1.83 -4.99 18.12
CA THR A 89 -1.01 -5.38 19.29
C THR A 89 -1.09 -4.35 20.43
N GLY A 90 -1.97 -3.35 20.31
CA GLY A 90 -2.12 -2.31 21.33
C GLY A 90 -0.92 -1.38 21.44
N GLY A 91 -0.15 -1.25 20.37
CA GLY A 91 1.06 -0.43 20.35
C GLY A 91 2.27 -1.09 20.97
N MET A 92 2.19 -2.37 21.31
CA MET A 92 3.33 -3.11 21.85
C MET A 92 4.39 -3.33 20.79
N ASN A 93 5.62 -3.00 21.13
CA ASN A 93 6.79 -3.32 20.31
C ASN A 93 7.11 -4.79 20.47
N ILE A 94 6.97 -5.56 19.43
CA ILE A 94 7.33 -6.97 19.44
C ILE A 94 8.69 -7.11 18.73
N PRO A 95 9.76 -7.45 19.46
CA PRO A 95 11.08 -7.60 18.83
C PRO A 95 11.06 -8.65 17.73
N GLY A 96 11.60 -8.30 16.58
CA GLY A 96 11.69 -9.18 15.43
C GLY A 96 10.55 -9.11 14.45
N LEU A 97 9.47 -8.36 14.75
CA LEU A 97 8.33 -8.16 13.84
C LEU A 97 8.46 -6.90 12.99
N PHE A 98 9.24 -5.95 13.43
CA PHE A 98 9.42 -4.66 12.75
C PHE A 98 10.89 -4.35 12.54
#